data_2ceec15b8ceaab1dfa0a613d65a8b56f
#
_entry.id   2ceec15b8ceaab1dfa0a613d65a8b56f
#
_cell.length_a   1.000
_cell.length_b   1.000
_cell.length_c   1.000
_cell.angle_alpha   90.00
_cell.angle_beta   90.00
_cell.angle_gamma   90.00
#
_symmetry.space_group_name_H-M   'P 1'
#
loop_
_entity.id
_entity.type
_entity.pdbx_description
1 polymer ?
#
loop_
_entity_poly.entity_id
_entity_poly.type
_entity_poly.pdbx_seq_one_letter_code
_entity_poly.pdbx_strand_id
1 'polypeptide(L)'
;NYDLTKLNTFGISAWAKFFVELNDEKDLEELFLSPEFKNNQKLFLGGGSNILFTKNFDGIVILNKLKGIEILEVPTKVPTRVGAQVGKNFVFIRAMGGEIWHDLVTFAVNKDYWGIENLSFIPGTVGAAPIQNIGAYGAELKDILENVEAYEIKTGQKKIFKNKECEFGYRDSIFKNKFKGEYFIVAVVLKLSKMEKKNINYKILREYLEKPARNAFSIADAGGNKIVGYTPKIISDAVMAIRKSKLPDPVLIGNAGSFFKNVFVDKEKLQDLLQKYPNVPYFEEENGSKENGSKASVLVKISAAWLIEKCGWKGRRIGNVGVHEKQALVLVNYGGATGGEIKNLSEQIIASVRSKFGLKLEREVNLI
;
A
#
# COMPACT_ATOMS: atom_id res chain seq x y z
N ASN A 1 5.44 -20.09 22.57
CA ASN A 1 5.93 -19.91 21.18
C ASN A 1 4.83 -20.21 20.18
N TYR A 2 4.67 -19.35 19.17
CA TYR A 2 3.64 -19.46 18.13
C TYR A 2 4.28 -19.39 16.74
N ASP A 3 3.89 -20.30 15.83
CA ASP A 3 4.41 -20.37 14.47
C ASP A 3 3.80 -19.26 13.58
N LEU A 4 4.63 -18.41 13.01
CA LEU A 4 4.25 -17.29 12.15
C LEU A 4 4.37 -17.61 10.66
N THR A 5 4.73 -18.83 10.27
CA THR A 5 4.98 -19.23 8.87
C THR A 5 3.80 -18.89 7.97
N LYS A 6 2.57 -19.17 8.44
CA LYS A 6 1.33 -18.89 7.69
C LYS A 6 0.84 -17.43 7.83
N LEU A 7 1.50 -16.61 8.65
CA LEU A 7 1.13 -15.22 8.91
C LEU A 7 2.04 -14.22 8.20
N ASN A 8 2.86 -14.69 7.24
CA ASN A 8 3.62 -13.83 6.34
C ASN A 8 3.56 -14.40 4.92
N THR A 9 3.42 -13.52 3.95
CA THR A 9 3.21 -13.92 2.54
C THR A 9 4.48 -14.42 1.85
N PHE A 10 5.66 -14.26 2.44
CA PHE A 10 6.88 -14.93 2.00
C PHE A 10 6.89 -16.42 2.36
N GLY A 11 6.07 -16.87 3.31
CA GLY A 11 6.11 -18.23 3.83
C GLY A 11 7.41 -18.56 4.58
N ILE A 12 8.03 -17.56 5.20
CA ILE A 12 9.25 -17.75 5.98
C ILE A 12 8.88 -18.34 7.35
N SER A 13 9.58 -19.40 7.73
CA SER A 13 9.46 -19.98 9.07
C SER A 13 10.04 -19.01 10.10
N ALA A 14 9.20 -18.59 11.03
CA ALA A 14 9.57 -17.76 12.17
C ALA A 14 8.60 -18.05 13.34
N TRP A 15 9.05 -17.81 14.57
CA TRP A 15 8.27 -18.03 15.78
C TRP A 15 8.16 -16.73 16.59
N ALA A 16 6.98 -16.49 17.19
CA ALA A 16 6.80 -15.46 18.18
C ALA A 16 6.85 -16.05 19.59
N LYS A 17 7.39 -15.31 20.58
CA LYS A 17 7.35 -15.70 21.98
C LYS A 17 5.93 -15.73 22.52
N PHE A 18 5.15 -14.70 22.21
CA PHE A 18 3.73 -14.58 22.52
C PHE A 18 2.93 -14.21 21.28
N PHE A 19 1.68 -14.63 21.24
CA PHE A 19 0.77 -14.34 20.12
C PHE A 19 -0.65 -14.14 20.64
N VAL A 20 -1.36 -13.15 20.09
CA VAL A 20 -2.76 -12.90 20.36
C VAL A 20 -3.49 -12.48 19.09
N GLU A 21 -4.68 -12.99 18.88
CA GLU A 21 -5.63 -12.49 17.88
C GLU A 21 -6.59 -11.51 18.55
N LEU A 22 -6.65 -10.29 18.05
CA LEU A 22 -7.57 -9.28 18.54
C LEU A 22 -8.84 -9.29 17.68
N ASN A 23 -9.93 -9.83 18.24
CA ASN A 23 -11.21 -9.98 17.55
C ASN A 23 -12.25 -8.92 17.94
N ASP A 24 -12.15 -8.34 19.12
CA ASP A 24 -13.04 -7.26 19.62
C ASP A 24 -12.20 -6.09 20.12
N GLU A 25 -12.65 -4.85 19.82
CA GLU A 25 -12.01 -3.61 20.28
C GLU A 25 -12.03 -3.50 21.80
N LYS A 26 -13.00 -4.14 22.48
CA LYS A 26 -13.11 -4.16 23.95
C LYS A 26 -11.96 -4.89 24.62
N ASP A 27 -11.35 -5.86 23.95
CA ASP A 27 -10.24 -6.66 24.48
C ASP A 27 -8.94 -5.86 24.55
N LEU A 28 -8.89 -4.66 23.94
CA LEU A 28 -7.68 -3.81 23.93
C LEU A 28 -7.26 -3.36 25.32
N GLU A 29 -8.22 -3.06 26.19
CA GLU A 29 -7.92 -2.60 27.56
C GLU A 29 -7.21 -3.72 28.34
N GLU A 30 -7.74 -4.93 28.32
CA GLU A 30 -7.14 -6.09 28.97
C GLU A 30 -5.76 -6.41 28.36
N LEU A 31 -5.65 -6.41 27.01
CA LEU A 31 -4.39 -6.63 26.32
C LEU A 31 -3.32 -5.63 26.77
N PHE A 32 -3.63 -4.34 26.80
CA PHE A 32 -2.65 -3.30 27.14
C PHE A 32 -2.21 -3.37 28.63
N LEU A 33 -3.05 -3.93 29.50
CA LEU A 33 -2.75 -4.12 30.91
C LEU A 33 -1.95 -5.41 31.16
N SER A 34 -1.95 -6.36 30.25
CA SER A 34 -1.28 -7.66 30.43
C SER A 34 0.24 -7.51 30.59
N PRO A 35 0.88 -8.33 31.48
CA PRO A 35 2.33 -8.33 31.65
C PRO A 35 3.07 -8.67 30.35
N GLU A 36 2.53 -9.59 29.56
CA GLU A 36 3.10 -10.03 28.27
C GLU A 36 3.18 -8.86 27.29
N PHE A 37 2.16 -8.03 27.23
CA PHE A 37 2.17 -6.83 26.38
C PHE A 37 3.11 -5.76 26.94
N LYS A 38 3.05 -5.45 28.25
CA LYS A 38 3.86 -4.38 28.84
C LYS A 38 5.36 -4.65 28.75
N ASN A 39 5.78 -5.89 28.99
CA ASN A 39 7.19 -6.23 29.21
C ASN A 39 7.91 -6.76 27.95
N ASN A 40 7.22 -6.94 26.83
CA ASN A 40 7.82 -7.47 25.61
C ASN A 40 7.77 -6.48 24.46
N GLN A 41 8.63 -6.69 23.44
CA GLN A 41 8.55 -6.00 22.17
C GLN A 41 7.23 -6.35 21.48
N LYS A 42 6.60 -5.37 20.79
CA LYS A 42 5.30 -5.53 20.14
C LYS A 42 5.45 -5.51 18.62
N LEU A 43 4.71 -6.40 17.96
CA LEU A 43 4.52 -6.37 16.52
C LEU A 43 3.01 -6.42 16.22
N PHE A 44 2.47 -5.35 15.69
CA PHE A 44 1.10 -5.31 15.18
C PHE A 44 1.10 -5.87 13.76
N LEU A 45 0.39 -6.96 13.56
CA LEU A 45 0.36 -7.70 12.33
C LEU A 45 -1.03 -7.59 11.69
N GLY A 46 -1.04 -7.22 10.40
CA GLY A 46 -2.21 -7.35 9.53
C GLY A 46 -2.10 -8.62 8.67
N GLY A 47 -2.16 -8.49 7.36
CA GLY A 47 -2.04 -9.62 6.43
C GLY A 47 -0.63 -10.19 6.23
N GLY A 48 0.39 -9.67 6.91
CA GLY A 48 1.78 -10.12 6.76
C GLY A 48 2.37 -9.96 5.35
N SER A 49 1.76 -9.09 4.53
CA SER A 49 2.07 -8.95 3.11
C SER A 49 3.17 -7.92 2.79
N ASN A 50 3.72 -7.25 3.82
CA ASN A 50 4.81 -6.28 3.65
C ASN A 50 5.88 -6.41 4.74
N ILE A 51 6.13 -7.63 5.20
CA ILE A 51 7.15 -7.94 6.20
C ILE A 51 8.01 -9.12 5.75
N LEU A 52 9.23 -9.16 6.26
CA LEU A 52 10.16 -10.27 6.14
C LEU A 52 10.75 -10.58 7.51
N PHE A 53 10.41 -11.74 8.07
CA PHE A 53 11.06 -12.24 9.28
C PHE A 53 12.48 -12.71 8.93
N THR A 54 13.50 -12.08 9.53
CA THR A 54 14.92 -12.48 9.37
C THR A 54 15.39 -13.38 10.51
N LYS A 55 14.61 -13.47 11.57
CA LYS A 55 14.81 -14.28 12.78
C LYS A 55 13.48 -14.51 13.49
N ASN A 56 13.45 -15.31 14.53
CA ASN A 56 12.31 -15.41 15.45
C ASN A 56 12.06 -14.06 16.14
N PHE A 57 10.80 -13.78 16.44
CA PHE A 57 10.39 -12.54 17.11
C PHE A 57 10.30 -12.78 18.63
N ASP A 58 11.30 -12.28 19.39
CA ASP A 58 11.30 -12.37 20.85
C ASP A 58 10.39 -11.29 21.46
N GLY A 59 9.09 -11.44 21.25
CA GLY A 59 8.09 -10.46 21.69
C GLY A 59 6.68 -10.99 21.53
N ILE A 60 5.71 -10.09 21.62
CA ILE A 60 4.29 -10.37 21.41
C ILE A 60 3.86 -9.90 20.01
N VAL A 61 3.28 -10.81 19.23
CA VAL A 61 2.63 -10.50 17.96
C VAL A 61 1.13 -10.36 18.21
N ILE A 62 0.57 -9.23 17.82
CA ILE A 62 -0.85 -8.92 17.90
C ILE A 62 -1.42 -8.94 16.48
N LEU A 63 -2.18 -9.98 16.15
CA LEU A 63 -2.85 -10.09 14.86
C LEU A 63 -4.19 -9.34 14.90
N ASN A 64 -4.32 -8.31 14.08
CA ASN A 64 -5.55 -7.53 13.97
C ASN A 64 -6.61 -8.31 13.20
N LYS A 65 -7.65 -8.75 13.90
CA LYS A 65 -8.82 -9.48 13.37
C LYS A 65 -10.12 -8.68 13.51
N LEU A 66 -10.03 -7.40 13.90
CA LEU A 66 -11.22 -6.54 14.04
C LEU A 66 -11.98 -6.46 12.73
N LYS A 67 -13.28 -6.75 12.74
CA LYS A 67 -14.13 -6.84 11.56
C LYS A 67 -15.31 -5.85 11.61
N GLY A 68 -15.71 -5.39 10.43
CA GLY A 68 -16.86 -4.54 10.22
C GLY A 68 -16.58 -3.48 9.14
N ILE A 69 -17.52 -3.34 8.21
CA ILE A 69 -17.55 -2.28 7.20
C ILE A 69 -18.93 -1.62 7.31
N GLU A 70 -18.97 -0.34 7.63
CA GLU A 70 -20.21 0.41 7.80
C GLU A 70 -20.20 1.71 6.99
N ILE A 71 -21.35 2.07 6.47
CA ILE A 71 -21.59 3.38 5.84
C ILE A 71 -22.04 4.32 6.96
N LEU A 72 -21.27 5.39 7.16
CA LEU A 72 -21.61 6.39 8.16
C LEU A 72 -22.68 7.33 7.62
N GLU A 73 -23.72 7.57 8.40
CA GLU A 73 -24.67 8.62 8.10
C GLU A 73 -24.01 9.98 8.24
N VAL A 74 -24.06 10.79 7.21
CA VAL A 74 -23.61 12.19 7.30
C VAL A 74 -24.67 12.96 8.08
N PRO A 75 -24.33 13.56 9.24
CA PRO A 75 -25.30 14.39 9.95
C PRO A 75 -25.78 15.51 9.02
N THR A 76 -27.06 15.49 8.69
CA THR A 76 -27.71 16.51 7.83
C THR A 76 -27.72 17.91 8.45
N LYS A 77 -27.22 18.06 9.68
CA LYS A 77 -27.21 19.30 10.47
C LYS A 77 -25.79 19.82 10.76
N VAL A 78 -24.89 19.84 9.80
CA VAL A 78 -23.71 20.70 9.90
C VAL A 78 -24.07 22.02 9.21
N PRO A 79 -24.15 23.15 9.96
CA PRO A 79 -24.35 24.46 9.33
C PRO A 79 -23.05 24.83 8.61
N THR A 80 -22.89 24.40 7.39
CA THR A 80 -21.79 24.87 6.53
C THR A 80 -22.29 26.04 5.71
N ARG A 81 -21.53 27.14 5.72
CA ARG A 81 -21.75 28.33 4.87
C ARG A 81 -21.68 28.03 3.35
N VAL A 82 -21.51 26.78 2.98
CA VAL A 82 -21.56 26.28 1.60
C VAL A 82 -22.65 25.20 1.58
N GLY A 83 -23.79 25.56 1.02
CA GLY A 83 -25.07 24.84 1.14
C GLY A 83 -25.04 23.31 0.94
N ALA A 84 -25.88 22.67 1.67
CA ALA A 84 -26.63 21.40 1.58
C ALA A 84 -26.25 20.28 0.55
N GLN A 85 -25.13 20.33 -0.17
CA GLN A 85 -24.74 19.35 -1.19
C GLN A 85 -23.67 18.35 -0.73
N VAL A 86 -23.02 18.55 0.45
CA VAL A 86 -21.90 17.69 0.89
C VAL A 86 -22.35 16.24 1.09
N GLY A 87 -23.56 15.99 1.61
CA GLY A 87 -24.07 14.64 1.83
C GLY A 87 -24.61 13.92 0.57
N LYS A 88 -24.88 14.65 -0.52
CA LYS A 88 -25.40 14.05 -1.76
C LYS A 88 -24.31 13.44 -2.63
N ASN A 89 -23.11 14.04 -2.65
CA ASN A 89 -22.05 13.69 -3.58
C ASN A 89 -20.99 12.75 -3.00
N PHE A 90 -20.94 12.57 -1.68
CA PHE A 90 -19.94 11.74 -0.99
C PHE A 90 -20.60 10.73 -0.07
N VAL A 91 -19.87 9.66 0.19
CA VAL A 91 -20.17 8.64 1.19
C VAL A 91 -18.95 8.49 2.10
N PHE A 92 -19.19 8.30 3.39
CA PHE A 92 -18.14 7.95 4.36
C PHE A 92 -18.30 6.48 4.72
N ILE A 93 -17.21 5.73 4.59
CA ILE A 93 -17.17 4.30 4.91
C ILE A 93 -16.14 4.11 6.00
N ARG A 94 -16.57 3.61 7.15
CA ARG A 94 -15.71 3.17 8.23
C ARG A 94 -15.44 1.68 8.07
N ALA A 95 -14.18 1.28 8.07
CA ALA A 95 -13.77 -0.11 7.99
C ALA A 95 -12.79 -0.45 9.10
N MET A 96 -13.02 -1.57 9.77
CA MET A 96 -12.18 -2.06 10.85
C MET A 96 -10.82 -2.54 10.34
N GLY A 97 -9.79 -2.40 11.19
CA GLY A 97 -8.40 -2.61 10.81
C GLY A 97 -8.02 -4.03 10.38
N GLY A 98 -8.77 -5.03 10.81
CA GLY A 98 -8.59 -6.43 10.43
C GLY A 98 -9.34 -6.83 9.16
N GLU A 99 -10.10 -5.92 8.52
CA GLU A 99 -10.71 -6.18 7.23
C GLU A 99 -9.64 -6.35 6.14
N ILE A 100 -9.88 -7.25 5.18
CA ILE A 100 -9.03 -7.38 4.01
C ILE A 100 -9.24 -6.13 3.14
N TRP A 101 -8.14 -5.48 2.75
CA TRP A 101 -8.22 -4.26 1.95
C TRP A 101 -9.03 -4.43 0.66
N HIS A 102 -8.82 -5.54 -0.06
CA HIS A 102 -9.54 -5.78 -1.31
C HIS A 102 -11.03 -6.04 -1.12
N ASP A 103 -11.45 -6.59 0.01
CA ASP A 103 -12.87 -6.79 0.32
C ASP A 103 -13.57 -5.43 0.52
N LEU A 104 -12.88 -4.47 1.18
CA LEU A 104 -13.35 -3.09 1.29
C LEU A 104 -13.46 -2.42 -0.09
N VAL A 105 -12.46 -2.61 -0.97
CA VAL A 105 -12.54 -2.12 -2.35
C VAL A 105 -13.75 -2.72 -3.08
N THR A 106 -13.93 -4.03 -2.99
CA THR A 106 -15.04 -4.76 -3.62
C THR A 106 -16.40 -4.27 -3.10
N PHE A 107 -16.51 -4.05 -1.78
CA PHE A 107 -17.71 -3.47 -1.17
C PHE A 107 -18.05 -2.10 -1.76
N ALA A 108 -17.07 -1.23 -1.94
CA ALA A 108 -17.28 0.12 -2.44
C ALA A 108 -17.60 0.15 -3.94
N VAL A 109 -16.85 -0.59 -4.78
CA VAL A 109 -17.06 -0.59 -6.23
C VAL A 109 -18.39 -1.25 -6.64
N ASN A 110 -18.87 -2.23 -5.88
CA ASN A 110 -20.18 -2.85 -6.11
C ASN A 110 -21.36 -1.93 -5.76
N LYS A 111 -21.09 -0.80 -5.07
CA LYS A 111 -22.06 0.26 -4.77
C LYS A 111 -21.83 1.51 -5.62
N ASP A 112 -21.03 1.39 -6.69
CA ASP A 112 -20.65 2.48 -7.59
C ASP A 112 -20.02 3.69 -6.88
N TYR A 113 -19.25 3.46 -5.79
CA TYR A 113 -18.48 4.49 -5.12
C TYR A 113 -17.10 4.63 -5.75
N TRP A 114 -16.72 5.87 -6.07
CA TRP A 114 -15.52 6.24 -6.80
C TRP A 114 -14.37 6.67 -5.90
N GLY A 115 -13.14 6.41 -6.35
CA GLY A 115 -11.89 6.89 -5.76
C GLY A 115 -11.02 5.78 -5.18
N ILE A 116 -11.56 4.58 -4.92
CA ILE A 116 -10.83 3.45 -4.34
C ILE A 116 -10.47 2.37 -5.39
N GLU A 117 -11.08 2.39 -6.55
CA GLU A 117 -11.01 1.35 -7.59
C GLU A 117 -9.58 1.07 -8.07
N ASN A 118 -8.72 2.09 -8.15
CA ASN A 118 -7.32 1.95 -8.55
C ASN A 118 -6.48 1.18 -7.52
N LEU A 119 -6.93 1.15 -6.26
CA LEU A 119 -6.26 0.46 -5.14
C LEU A 119 -6.70 -1.00 -5.02
N SER A 120 -7.32 -1.55 -6.06
CA SER A 120 -7.79 -2.93 -6.13
C SER A 120 -6.65 -3.94 -6.06
N PHE A 121 -6.94 -5.08 -5.43
CA PHE A 121 -6.03 -6.23 -5.35
C PHE A 121 -4.67 -5.92 -4.69
N ILE A 122 -4.61 -4.90 -3.80
CA ILE A 122 -3.47 -4.68 -2.91
C ILE A 122 -3.63 -5.67 -1.74
N PRO A 123 -2.65 -6.54 -1.48
CA PRO A 123 -2.72 -7.49 -0.37
C PRO A 123 -2.55 -6.77 0.97
N GLY A 124 -3.10 -7.34 2.03
CA GLY A 124 -3.02 -6.82 3.38
C GLY A 124 -4.37 -6.38 3.94
N THR A 125 -4.33 -5.72 5.08
CA THR A 125 -5.52 -5.31 5.84
C THR A 125 -5.68 -3.80 5.90
N VAL A 126 -6.89 -3.36 6.18
CA VAL A 126 -7.28 -1.96 6.30
C VAL A 126 -6.42 -1.18 7.30
N GLY A 127 -6.14 -1.76 8.49
CA GLY A 127 -5.31 -1.11 9.50
C GLY A 127 -3.82 -0.98 9.13
N ALA A 128 -3.34 -1.81 8.18
CA ALA A 128 -1.98 -1.70 7.68
C ALA A 128 -1.84 -0.65 6.54
N ALA A 129 -2.94 -0.29 5.90
CA ALA A 129 -2.94 0.61 4.74
C ALA A 129 -2.37 2.00 5.04
N PRO A 130 -2.69 2.68 6.18
CA PRO A 130 -2.15 3.99 6.51
C PRO A 130 -0.65 3.99 6.86
N ILE A 131 -0.09 2.85 7.28
CA ILE A 131 1.31 2.80 7.73
C ILE A 131 2.25 3.31 6.64
N GLN A 132 2.01 2.95 5.40
CA GLN A 132 2.85 3.33 4.27
C GLN A 132 2.07 3.99 3.13
N ASN A 133 0.89 4.58 3.43
CA ASN A 133 0.11 5.26 2.39
C ASN A 133 0.03 4.39 1.14
N ILE A 134 -0.64 3.23 1.23
CA ILE A 134 -0.71 2.30 0.09
C ILE A 134 -1.15 3.01 -1.17
N GLY A 135 -0.58 2.64 -2.31
CA GLY A 135 -0.89 3.29 -3.58
C GLY A 135 -0.59 2.42 -4.79
N ALA A 136 -1.41 2.56 -5.82
CA ALA A 136 -1.28 1.87 -7.09
C ALA A 136 -1.99 2.65 -8.21
N TYR A 137 -1.51 2.53 -9.43
CA TYR A 137 -2.14 3.06 -10.66
C TYR A 137 -2.56 4.53 -10.56
N GLY A 138 -1.72 5.37 -9.96
CA GLY A 138 -1.93 6.82 -9.87
C GLY A 138 -2.87 7.26 -8.75
N ALA A 139 -3.25 6.36 -7.83
CA ALA A 139 -4.01 6.69 -6.63
C ALA A 139 -3.25 6.26 -5.37
N GLU A 140 -3.45 6.98 -4.28
CA GLU A 140 -2.91 6.68 -2.96
C GLU A 140 -4.02 6.74 -1.90
N LEU A 141 -3.83 6.08 -0.76
CA LEU A 141 -4.79 6.10 0.34
C LEU A 141 -5.13 7.52 0.80
N LYS A 142 -4.12 8.40 0.86
CA LYS A 142 -4.31 9.81 1.25
C LYS A 142 -5.36 10.55 0.43
N ASP A 143 -5.61 10.13 -0.83
CA ASP A 143 -6.55 10.80 -1.75
C ASP A 143 -8.02 10.58 -1.35
N ILE A 144 -8.28 9.54 -0.56
CA ILE A 144 -9.61 9.09 -0.14
C ILE A 144 -9.77 8.93 1.37
N LEU A 145 -8.69 9.05 2.15
CA LEU A 145 -8.77 8.91 3.60
C LEU A 145 -9.37 10.17 4.24
N GLU A 146 -10.34 10.00 5.11
CA GLU A 146 -10.87 11.07 5.97
C GLU A 146 -10.13 11.10 7.31
N ASN A 147 -10.04 9.95 7.98
CA ASN A 147 -9.30 9.80 9.23
C ASN A 147 -8.87 8.37 9.53
N VAL A 148 -7.97 8.23 10.50
CA VAL A 148 -7.51 6.96 11.10
C VAL A 148 -7.89 6.96 12.56
N GLU A 149 -8.55 5.89 13.02
CA GLU A 149 -8.81 5.64 14.44
C GLU A 149 -7.75 4.70 15.00
N ALA A 150 -7.09 5.10 16.05
CA ALA A 150 -6.02 4.30 16.66
C ALA A 150 -5.99 4.46 18.18
N TYR A 151 -5.44 3.47 18.86
CA TYR A 151 -5.16 3.53 20.30
C TYR A 151 -3.68 3.75 20.54
N GLU A 152 -3.36 4.71 21.38
CA GLU A 152 -2.01 4.88 21.89
C GLU A 152 -1.69 3.73 22.86
N ILE A 153 -0.66 2.94 22.52
CA ILE A 153 -0.38 1.71 23.29
C ILE A 153 0.14 1.97 24.70
N LYS A 154 0.69 3.16 24.95
CA LYS A 154 1.24 3.55 26.24
C LYS A 154 0.14 3.95 27.22
N THR A 155 -0.87 4.66 26.76
CA THR A 155 -1.95 5.23 27.61
C THR A 155 -3.27 4.47 27.47
N GLY A 156 -3.44 3.66 26.44
CA GLY A 156 -4.72 3.04 26.11
C GLY A 156 -5.78 4.00 25.58
N GLN A 157 -5.41 5.26 25.31
CA GLN A 157 -6.36 6.27 24.85
C GLN A 157 -6.59 6.18 23.36
N LYS A 158 -7.85 6.28 22.95
CA LYS A 158 -8.24 6.35 21.54
C LYS A 158 -7.95 7.75 20.99
N LYS A 159 -7.31 7.80 19.81
CA LYS A 159 -7.03 9.02 19.08
C LYS A 159 -7.52 8.88 17.64
N ILE A 160 -8.08 9.96 17.11
CA ILE A 160 -8.50 10.09 15.72
C ILE A 160 -7.54 11.04 15.03
N PHE A 161 -6.82 10.53 14.02
CA PHE A 161 -5.92 11.32 13.19
C PHE A 161 -6.64 11.71 11.90
N LYS A 162 -6.85 13.01 11.68
CA LYS A 162 -7.33 13.48 10.37
C LYS A 162 -6.28 13.23 9.30
N ASN A 163 -6.70 13.18 8.04
CA ASN A 163 -5.81 12.94 6.90
C ASN A 163 -4.51 13.75 6.97
N LYS A 164 -4.61 15.07 7.20
CA LYS A 164 -3.44 15.97 7.30
C LYS A 164 -2.49 15.63 8.44
N GLU A 165 -3.02 15.09 9.55
CA GLU A 165 -2.23 14.72 10.73
C GLU A 165 -1.45 13.41 10.51
N CYS A 166 -1.80 12.65 9.48
CA CYS A 166 -1.08 11.43 9.11
C CYS A 166 0.24 11.71 8.36
N GLU A 167 0.50 12.95 7.92
CA GLU A 167 1.72 13.40 7.24
C GLU A 167 2.14 12.42 6.12
N PHE A 168 1.20 12.05 5.26
CA PHE A 168 1.44 11.08 4.21
C PHE A 168 2.44 11.55 3.17
N GLY A 169 3.45 10.73 2.94
CA GLY A 169 4.38 10.84 1.82
C GLY A 169 4.31 9.63 0.89
N TYR A 170 5.23 9.58 -0.09
CA TYR A 170 5.38 8.41 -0.96
C TYR A 170 5.85 7.20 -0.16
N ARG A 171 4.97 6.21 0.01
CA ARG A 171 5.20 5.02 0.85
C ARG A 171 5.60 5.38 2.28
N ASP A 172 4.99 6.42 2.82
CA ASP A 172 5.35 7.00 4.12
C ASP A 172 4.19 7.61 4.88
N SER A 173 4.31 7.67 6.21
CA SER A 173 3.36 8.32 7.13
C SER A 173 4.00 8.53 8.51
N ILE A 174 3.33 9.26 9.41
CA ILE A 174 3.75 9.37 10.81
C ILE A 174 3.82 8.01 11.51
N PHE A 175 2.95 7.06 11.13
CA PHE A 175 2.91 5.72 11.73
C PHE A 175 4.11 4.87 11.34
N LYS A 176 4.79 5.19 10.24
CA LYS A 176 6.02 4.54 9.80
C LYS A 176 7.27 5.15 10.43
N ASN A 177 7.23 6.42 10.78
CA ASN A 177 8.36 7.21 11.31
C ASN A 177 8.13 7.63 12.77
N LYS A 178 7.59 8.83 12.98
CA LYS A 178 7.48 9.52 14.27
C LYS A 178 6.77 8.68 15.33
N PHE A 179 5.71 8.00 14.95
CA PHE A 179 4.87 7.18 15.84
C PHE A 179 5.00 5.68 15.56
N LYS A 180 6.15 5.27 15.02
CA LYS A 180 6.38 3.86 14.72
C LYS A 180 6.25 2.99 15.97
N GLY A 181 5.24 2.10 15.95
CA GLY A 181 4.98 1.17 17.05
C GLY A 181 4.31 1.80 18.27
N GLU A 182 3.87 3.07 18.20
CA GLU A 182 3.22 3.76 19.31
C GLU A 182 1.69 3.68 19.26
N TYR A 183 1.12 3.41 18.10
CA TYR A 183 -0.33 3.35 17.89
C TYR A 183 -0.76 2.03 17.27
N PHE A 184 -1.88 1.49 17.79
CA PHE A 184 -2.58 0.37 17.17
C PHE A 184 -3.79 0.89 16.39
N ILE A 185 -3.76 0.74 15.05
CA ILE A 185 -4.83 1.23 14.16
C ILE A 185 -5.99 0.24 14.20
N VAL A 186 -7.16 0.70 14.66
CA VAL A 186 -8.38 -0.11 14.79
C VAL A 186 -9.35 0.08 13.64
N ALA A 187 -9.41 1.26 13.02
CA ALA A 187 -10.27 1.52 11.88
C ALA A 187 -9.73 2.65 11.01
N VAL A 188 -10.22 2.73 9.77
CA VAL A 188 -10.08 3.90 8.90
C VAL A 188 -11.46 4.36 8.44
N VAL A 189 -11.59 5.66 8.20
CA VAL A 189 -12.77 6.24 7.56
C VAL A 189 -12.33 6.76 6.20
N LEU A 190 -12.99 6.28 5.15
CA LEU A 190 -12.79 6.71 3.77
C LEU A 190 -13.90 7.66 3.34
N LYS A 191 -13.55 8.68 2.54
CA LYS A 191 -14.49 9.58 1.87
C LYS A 191 -14.45 9.30 0.37
N LEU A 192 -15.50 8.64 -0.13
CA LEU A 192 -15.63 8.23 -1.52
C LEU A 192 -16.67 9.07 -2.24
N SER A 193 -16.54 9.22 -3.55
CA SER A 193 -17.49 9.98 -4.38
C SER A 193 -18.63 9.09 -4.85
N LYS A 194 -19.86 9.61 -4.81
CA LYS A 194 -21.05 9.05 -5.48
C LYS A 194 -21.18 9.53 -6.92
N MET A 195 -20.39 10.53 -7.30
CA MET A 195 -20.33 11.08 -8.65
C MET A 195 -19.10 10.53 -9.36
N GLU A 196 -19.19 10.40 -10.68
CA GLU A 196 -18.04 9.94 -11.48
C GLU A 196 -16.76 10.73 -11.15
N LYS A 197 -15.72 10.01 -10.73
CA LYS A 197 -14.39 10.55 -10.42
C LYS A 197 -13.32 9.56 -10.87
N LYS A 198 -13.35 9.20 -12.16
CA LYS A 198 -12.41 8.22 -12.72
C LYS A 198 -10.98 8.74 -12.75
N ASN A 199 -10.02 7.90 -12.36
CA ASN A 199 -8.60 8.13 -12.50
C ASN A 199 -8.00 7.05 -13.42
N ILE A 200 -7.90 7.34 -14.72
CA ILE A 200 -7.34 6.42 -15.73
C ILE A 200 -6.06 6.99 -16.37
N ASN A 201 -5.41 7.96 -15.72
CA ASN A 201 -4.23 8.63 -16.26
C ASN A 201 -2.98 7.74 -16.26
N TYR A 202 -2.98 6.68 -15.47
CA TYR A 202 -1.86 5.75 -15.43
C TYR A 202 -1.77 4.96 -16.75
N LYS A 203 -0.67 5.14 -17.50
CA LYS A 203 -0.51 4.68 -18.89
C LYS A 203 -0.96 3.23 -19.13
N ILE A 204 -0.49 2.28 -18.31
CA ILE A 204 -0.81 0.85 -18.50
C ILE A 204 -2.30 0.58 -18.26
N LEU A 205 -2.94 1.27 -17.31
CA LEU A 205 -4.37 1.13 -17.05
C LEU A 205 -5.18 1.68 -18.22
N ARG A 206 -4.82 2.87 -18.71
CA ARG A 206 -5.46 3.47 -19.88
C ARG A 206 -5.34 2.58 -21.11
N GLU A 207 -4.13 2.13 -21.47
CA GLU A 207 -3.89 1.23 -22.60
C GLU A 207 -4.66 -0.10 -22.48
N TYR A 208 -4.86 -0.58 -21.24
CA TYR A 208 -5.64 -1.79 -21.00
C TYR A 208 -7.14 -1.56 -21.24
N LEU A 209 -7.67 -0.43 -20.80
CA LEU A 209 -9.09 -0.08 -20.93
C LEU A 209 -9.48 0.32 -22.36
N GLU A 210 -8.56 0.92 -23.12
CA GLU A 210 -8.79 1.37 -24.51
C GLU A 210 -8.77 0.21 -25.54
N LYS A 211 -8.33 -1.00 -25.17
CA LYS A 211 -8.34 -2.15 -26.08
C LYS A 211 -9.78 -2.51 -26.47
N PRO A 212 -10.08 -2.65 -27.79
CA PRO A 212 -11.39 -3.08 -28.28
C PRO A 212 -11.82 -4.40 -27.61
N ALA A 213 -13.08 -4.51 -27.25
CA ALA A 213 -13.71 -5.68 -26.64
C ALA A 213 -13.55 -5.90 -25.13
N ARG A 214 -12.97 -4.99 -24.36
CA ARG A 214 -12.88 -5.18 -22.90
C ARG A 214 -13.68 -4.13 -22.13
N ASN A 215 -14.94 -4.48 -21.79
CA ASN A 215 -15.68 -3.95 -20.63
C ASN A 215 -16.11 -2.47 -20.61
N ALA A 216 -16.00 -1.73 -21.70
CA ALA A 216 -16.58 -0.40 -21.79
C ALA A 216 -18.03 -0.52 -22.28
N PHE A 217 -18.98 0.08 -21.57
CA PHE A 217 -20.29 0.27 -22.16
C PHE A 217 -20.27 1.54 -23.03
N SER A 218 -20.95 1.47 -24.17
CA SER A 218 -21.07 2.60 -25.06
C SER A 218 -22.41 3.29 -24.77
N ILE A 219 -22.34 4.58 -24.44
CA ILE A 219 -23.52 5.45 -24.39
C ILE A 219 -23.43 6.36 -25.62
N ALA A 220 -24.54 6.57 -26.33
CA ALA A 220 -24.60 7.64 -27.29
C ALA A 220 -24.86 8.96 -26.56
N ASP A 221 -24.08 10.01 -26.88
CA ASP A 221 -24.42 11.36 -26.45
C ASP A 221 -25.64 11.89 -27.20
N ALA A 222 -26.09 13.08 -26.83
CA ALA A 222 -27.23 13.73 -27.49
C ALA A 222 -26.99 14.01 -28.98
N GLY A 223 -25.77 13.88 -29.49
CA GLY A 223 -25.37 14.01 -30.89
C GLY A 223 -25.13 12.67 -31.58
N GLY A 224 -25.38 11.51 -30.91
CA GLY A 224 -25.19 10.18 -31.48
C GLY A 224 -23.73 9.68 -31.45
N ASN A 225 -22.77 10.42 -30.81
CA ASN A 225 -21.39 9.98 -30.69
C ASN A 225 -21.25 8.93 -29.59
N LYS A 226 -20.40 7.94 -29.85
CA LYS A 226 -20.12 6.87 -28.92
C LYS A 226 -19.25 7.37 -27.75
N ILE A 227 -19.85 7.53 -26.57
CA ILE A 227 -19.09 7.80 -25.33
C ILE A 227 -18.79 6.47 -24.65
N VAL A 228 -17.53 6.25 -24.35
CA VAL A 228 -17.06 5.10 -23.58
C VAL A 228 -17.18 5.42 -22.10
N GLY A 229 -18.15 4.80 -21.42
CA GLY A 229 -18.32 4.90 -19.97
C GLY A 229 -17.53 3.83 -19.23
N TYR A 230 -17.01 4.18 -18.06
CA TYR A 230 -16.37 3.24 -17.14
C TYR A 230 -17.09 3.34 -15.79
N THR A 231 -17.34 2.22 -15.14
CA THR A 231 -17.78 2.17 -13.74
C THR A 231 -16.55 1.92 -12.83
N PRO A 232 -16.65 2.19 -11.51
CA PRO A 232 -15.61 1.80 -10.57
C PRO A 232 -15.25 0.32 -10.66
N LYS A 233 -16.27 -0.53 -10.88
CA LYS A 233 -16.07 -1.97 -11.06
C LYS A 233 -15.25 -2.32 -12.30
N ILE A 234 -15.52 -1.70 -13.43
CA ILE A 234 -14.75 -1.92 -14.67
C ILE A 234 -13.27 -1.56 -14.48
N ILE A 235 -13.00 -0.42 -13.82
CA ILE A 235 -11.62 -0.01 -13.53
C ILE A 235 -10.97 -0.96 -12.54
N SER A 236 -11.68 -1.37 -11.48
CA SER A 236 -11.21 -2.36 -10.51
C SER A 236 -10.84 -3.69 -11.19
N ASP A 237 -11.72 -4.21 -12.04
CA ASP A 237 -11.48 -5.46 -12.78
C ASP A 237 -10.26 -5.36 -13.71
N ALA A 238 -10.08 -4.21 -14.37
CA ALA A 238 -8.91 -3.94 -15.19
C ALA A 238 -7.61 -3.91 -14.37
N VAL A 239 -7.63 -3.23 -13.22
CA VAL A 239 -6.50 -3.19 -12.28
C VAL A 239 -6.15 -4.60 -11.80
N MET A 240 -7.16 -5.39 -11.40
CA MET A 240 -6.95 -6.78 -10.97
C MET A 240 -6.32 -7.62 -12.08
N ALA A 241 -6.82 -7.52 -13.32
CA ALA A 241 -6.28 -8.28 -14.45
C ALA A 241 -4.83 -7.92 -14.74
N ILE A 242 -4.49 -6.62 -14.72
CA ILE A 242 -3.12 -6.15 -14.92
C ILE A 242 -2.20 -6.65 -13.80
N ARG A 243 -2.65 -6.59 -12.53
CA ARG A 243 -1.86 -7.06 -11.39
C ARG A 243 -1.62 -8.56 -11.45
N LYS A 244 -2.65 -9.37 -11.70
CA LYS A 244 -2.54 -10.83 -11.84
C LYS A 244 -1.61 -11.25 -12.99
N SER A 245 -1.52 -10.47 -14.07
CA SER A 245 -0.61 -10.77 -15.18
C SER A 245 0.87 -10.51 -14.85
N LYS A 246 1.17 -9.65 -13.85
CA LYS A 246 2.52 -9.18 -13.54
C LYS A 246 3.07 -9.68 -12.22
N LEU A 247 2.21 -9.82 -11.21
CA LEU A 247 2.63 -10.17 -9.85
C LEU A 247 2.39 -11.66 -9.60
N PRO A 248 3.33 -12.36 -8.98
CA PRO A 248 3.11 -13.74 -8.56
C PRO A 248 2.11 -13.79 -7.41
N ASP A 249 1.28 -14.82 -7.42
CA ASP A 249 0.41 -15.12 -6.29
C ASP A 249 1.27 -15.61 -5.11
N PRO A 250 1.22 -14.95 -3.94
CA PRO A 250 2.05 -15.33 -2.80
C PRO A 250 1.67 -16.72 -2.22
N VAL A 251 0.49 -17.23 -2.53
CA VAL A 251 0.08 -18.60 -2.16
C VAL A 251 0.88 -19.63 -2.97
N LEU A 252 1.23 -19.32 -4.23
CA LEU A 252 1.97 -20.20 -5.12
C LEU A 252 3.49 -20.02 -5.00
N ILE A 253 3.92 -18.76 -4.90
CA ILE A 253 5.34 -18.39 -4.77
C ILE A 253 5.44 -17.29 -3.73
N GLY A 254 6.01 -17.61 -2.56
CA GLY A 254 6.14 -16.69 -1.44
C GLY A 254 6.77 -15.36 -1.83
N ASN A 255 6.12 -14.25 -1.53
CA ASN A 255 6.60 -12.89 -1.81
C ASN A 255 5.84 -11.85 -0.97
N ALA A 256 6.32 -10.61 -0.95
CA ALA A 256 5.66 -9.48 -0.31
C ALA A 256 5.41 -8.31 -1.28
N GLY A 257 5.11 -8.61 -2.54
CA GLY A 257 4.95 -7.58 -3.59
C GLY A 257 6.27 -6.87 -3.90
N SER A 258 6.19 -5.56 -4.17
CA SER A 258 7.38 -4.75 -4.46
C SER A 258 8.29 -4.65 -3.24
N PHE A 259 9.53 -5.12 -3.38
CA PHE A 259 10.49 -5.14 -2.27
C PHE A 259 11.20 -3.79 -2.08
N PHE A 260 11.30 -3.00 -3.14
CA PHE A 260 12.00 -1.71 -3.14
C PHE A 260 11.07 -0.57 -3.56
N LYS A 261 11.31 0.62 -2.98
CA LYS A 261 10.71 1.88 -3.42
C LYS A 261 11.36 2.37 -4.72
N ASN A 262 10.64 3.16 -5.49
CA ASN A 262 11.26 3.97 -6.55
C ASN A 262 12.20 5.01 -5.95
N VAL A 263 13.21 5.43 -6.70
CA VAL A 263 14.27 6.34 -6.24
C VAL A 263 13.94 7.76 -6.69
N PHE A 264 14.04 8.70 -5.78
CA PHE A 264 13.94 10.13 -6.12
C PHE A 264 15.32 10.72 -6.37
N VAL A 265 15.43 11.50 -7.43
CA VAL A 265 16.64 12.22 -7.83
C VAL A 265 16.29 13.65 -8.19
N ASP A 266 17.24 14.57 -8.12
CA ASP A 266 17.14 15.92 -8.67
C ASP A 266 17.24 15.91 -10.20
N LYS A 267 16.99 17.06 -10.82
CA LYS A 267 17.04 17.20 -12.29
C LYS A 267 18.45 17.02 -12.85
N GLU A 268 19.49 17.41 -12.11
CA GLU A 268 20.88 17.27 -12.53
C GLU A 268 21.25 15.79 -12.63
N LYS A 269 20.95 15.02 -11.60
CA LYS A 269 21.16 13.56 -11.60
C LYS A 269 20.34 12.85 -12.66
N LEU A 270 19.10 13.32 -12.94
CA LEU A 270 18.31 12.79 -14.05
C LEU A 270 19.01 13.01 -15.39
N GLN A 271 19.55 14.22 -15.65
CA GLN A 271 20.26 14.53 -16.90
C GLN A 271 21.49 13.65 -17.08
N ASP A 272 22.28 13.43 -16.02
CA ASP A 272 23.41 12.51 -16.05
C ASP A 272 22.99 11.08 -16.41
N LEU A 273 21.85 10.64 -15.88
CA LEU A 273 21.31 9.31 -16.20
C LEU A 273 20.82 9.24 -17.64
N LEU A 274 20.13 10.27 -18.15
CA LEU A 274 19.63 10.32 -19.52
C LEU A 274 20.76 10.34 -20.57
N GLN A 275 21.89 10.98 -20.28
CA GLN A 275 23.06 10.95 -21.16
C GLN A 275 23.59 9.52 -21.35
N LYS A 276 23.65 8.71 -20.28
CA LYS A 276 24.15 7.34 -20.30
C LYS A 276 23.08 6.32 -20.67
N TYR A 277 21.84 6.60 -20.34
CA TYR A 277 20.68 5.73 -20.49
C TYR A 277 19.45 6.52 -20.99
N PRO A 278 19.39 6.84 -22.30
CA PRO A 278 18.31 7.70 -22.85
C PRO A 278 16.88 7.18 -22.61
N ASN A 279 16.73 5.88 -22.39
CA ASN A 279 15.44 5.23 -22.18
C ASN A 279 15.12 4.96 -20.69
N VAL A 280 15.77 5.66 -19.74
CA VAL A 280 15.43 5.51 -18.32
C VAL A 280 13.99 6.03 -18.07
N PRO A 281 13.08 5.20 -17.55
CA PRO A 281 11.73 5.64 -17.26
C PRO A 281 11.72 6.49 -15.98
N TYR A 282 11.15 7.68 -16.08
CA TYR A 282 11.01 8.60 -14.97
C TYR A 282 9.62 9.21 -14.93
N PHE A 283 9.25 9.75 -13.75
CA PHE A 283 7.98 10.43 -13.51
C PHE A 283 8.26 11.71 -12.73
N GLU A 284 7.81 12.84 -13.23
CA GLU A 284 7.87 14.09 -12.50
C GLU A 284 6.77 14.10 -11.43
N GLU A 285 7.14 14.37 -10.19
CA GLU A 285 6.19 14.63 -9.11
C GLU A 285 6.30 16.11 -8.73
N GLU A 286 5.20 16.84 -8.88
CA GLU A 286 5.08 18.16 -8.32
C GLU A 286 5.01 18.05 -6.79
N ASN A 287 6.13 18.25 -6.10
CA ASN A 287 6.13 18.32 -4.64
C ASN A 287 5.43 19.60 -4.18
N GLY A 288 4.16 19.45 -3.83
CA GLY A 288 3.29 20.52 -3.32
C GLY A 288 3.54 20.90 -1.85
N SER A 289 4.76 20.84 -1.33
CA SER A 289 5.08 21.45 -0.04
C SER A 289 6.00 22.65 -0.22
N LYS A 290 5.39 23.82 -0.33
CA LYS A 290 6.07 25.09 -0.07
C LYS A 290 6.31 25.20 1.44
N GLU A 291 7.39 24.62 1.95
CA GLU A 291 7.93 25.04 3.23
C GLU A 291 9.03 26.08 2.98
N ASN A 292 8.78 27.27 3.51
CA ASN A 292 9.74 28.36 3.70
C ASN A 292 10.54 28.85 2.47
N GLY A 293 9.88 29.44 1.46
CA GLY A 293 10.57 30.42 0.59
C GLY A 293 11.74 29.93 -0.29
N SER A 294 12.18 28.69 -0.19
CA SER A 294 13.19 28.10 -1.05
C SER A 294 12.55 27.53 -2.32
N LYS A 295 13.19 27.70 -3.48
CA LYS A 295 12.76 27.11 -4.75
C LYS A 295 12.55 25.60 -4.51
N ALA A 296 11.29 25.14 -4.64
CA ALA A 296 10.97 23.73 -4.55
C ALA A 296 11.84 22.98 -5.57
N SER A 297 12.76 22.13 -5.10
CA SER A 297 13.52 21.25 -5.97
C SER A 297 12.55 20.23 -6.52
N VAL A 298 12.31 20.24 -7.83
CA VAL A 298 11.48 19.24 -8.51
C VAL A 298 12.23 17.93 -8.43
N LEU A 299 11.74 17.03 -7.56
CA LEU A 299 12.27 15.67 -7.49
C LEU A 299 11.62 14.83 -8.58
N VAL A 300 12.42 14.00 -9.21
CA VAL A 300 12.00 13.09 -10.27
C VAL A 300 12.12 11.65 -9.77
N LYS A 301 11.07 10.88 -9.95
CA LYS A 301 10.99 9.49 -9.52
C LYS A 301 11.48 8.55 -10.64
N ILE A 302 12.56 7.80 -10.38
CA ILE A 302 13.14 6.79 -11.27
C ILE A 302 12.59 5.41 -10.93
N SER A 303 12.25 4.63 -11.95
CA SER A 303 11.75 3.26 -11.78
C SER A 303 12.82 2.33 -11.20
N ALA A 304 12.63 1.87 -9.97
CA ALA A 304 13.50 0.88 -9.33
C ALA A 304 13.45 -0.46 -10.08
N ALA A 305 12.32 -0.85 -10.66
CA ALA A 305 12.21 -2.06 -11.48
C ALA A 305 13.17 -2.02 -12.66
N TRP A 306 13.25 -0.89 -13.35
CA TRP A 306 14.15 -0.71 -14.48
C TRP A 306 15.63 -0.77 -14.05
N LEU A 307 15.98 -0.11 -12.94
CA LEU A 307 17.35 -0.14 -12.40
C LEU A 307 17.79 -1.58 -12.08
N ILE A 308 16.93 -2.35 -11.43
CA ILE A 308 17.18 -3.75 -11.07
C ILE A 308 17.30 -4.63 -12.32
N GLU A 309 16.41 -4.45 -13.30
CA GLU A 309 16.44 -5.17 -14.57
C GLU A 309 17.73 -4.87 -15.37
N LYS A 310 18.16 -3.61 -15.41
CA LYS A 310 19.42 -3.19 -16.06
C LYS A 310 20.68 -3.70 -15.36
N CYS A 311 20.57 -4.11 -14.11
CA CYS A 311 21.63 -4.82 -13.38
C CYS A 311 21.61 -6.35 -13.63
N GLY A 312 20.67 -6.87 -14.46
CA GLY A 312 20.59 -8.30 -14.80
C GLY A 312 19.98 -9.18 -13.71
N TRP A 313 19.20 -8.58 -12.79
CA TRP A 313 18.58 -9.34 -11.70
C TRP A 313 17.22 -9.94 -12.04
N LYS A 314 16.47 -9.38 -12.98
CA LYS A 314 15.14 -9.87 -13.36
C LYS A 314 15.19 -11.34 -13.81
N GLY A 315 14.39 -12.21 -13.20
CA GLY A 315 14.36 -13.65 -13.46
C GLY A 315 15.53 -14.45 -12.89
N ARG A 316 16.49 -13.81 -12.22
CA ARG A 316 17.63 -14.50 -11.63
C ARG A 316 17.22 -15.24 -10.35
N ARG A 317 17.61 -16.51 -10.26
CA ARG A 317 17.41 -17.39 -9.09
C ARG A 317 18.76 -17.73 -8.46
N ILE A 318 18.81 -17.74 -7.13
CA ILE A 318 19.97 -18.14 -6.33
C ILE A 318 19.45 -19.08 -5.23
N GLY A 319 19.65 -20.39 -5.42
CA GLY A 319 19.10 -21.38 -4.49
C GLY A 319 17.57 -21.30 -4.38
N ASN A 320 17.09 -21.05 -3.17
CA ASN A 320 15.66 -20.97 -2.88
C ASN A 320 15.06 -19.56 -3.02
N VAL A 321 15.86 -18.55 -3.35
CA VAL A 321 15.41 -17.16 -3.52
C VAL A 321 15.67 -16.66 -4.93
N GLY A 322 14.95 -15.62 -5.34
CA GLY A 322 15.20 -14.99 -6.63
C GLY A 322 14.42 -13.71 -6.85
N VAL A 323 14.59 -13.16 -8.04
CA VAL A 323 13.83 -12.01 -8.55
C VAL A 323 12.83 -12.52 -9.57
N HIS A 324 11.56 -12.15 -9.42
CA HIS A 324 10.49 -12.64 -10.29
C HIS A 324 10.72 -12.25 -11.76
N GLU A 325 10.44 -13.19 -12.66
CA GLU A 325 10.72 -13.04 -14.11
C GLU A 325 9.90 -11.95 -14.81
N LYS A 326 8.67 -11.65 -14.32
CA LYS A 326 7.79 -10.63 -14.91
C LYS A 326 7.90 -9.28 -14.22
N GLN A 327 8.38 -9.24 -12.97
CA GLN A 327 8.46 -8.00 -12.17
C GLN A 327 9.73 -7.96 -11.32
N ALA A 328 10.69 -7.15 -11.75
CA ALA A 328 12.01 -7.04 -11.11
C ALA A 328 11.97 -6.48 -9.67
N LEU A 329 10.87 -5.83 -9.25
CA LEU A 329 10.69 -5.36 -7.87
C LEU A 329 10.33 -6.49 -6.90
N VAL A 330 9.87 -7.65 -7.38
CA VAL A 330 9.36 -8.72 -6.53
C VAL A 330 10.45 -9.74 -6.28
N LEU A 331 10.89 -9.83 -5.02
CA LEU A 331 11.72 -10.94 -4.54
C LEU A 331 10.82 -12.11 -4.16
N VAL A 332 11.27 -13.31 -4.47
CA VAL A 332 10.47 -14.53 -4.30
C VAL A 332 11.20 -15.60 -3.49
N ASN A 333 10.42 -16.35 -2.73
CA ASN A 333 10.80 -17.59 -2.07
C ASN A 333 10.22 -18.76 -2.89
N TYR A 334 11.08 -19.58 -3.47
CA TYR A 334 10.70 -20.77 -4.23
C TYR A 334 10.41 -21.99 -3.32
N GLY A 335 10.40 -21.79 -2.02
CA GLY A 335 10.21 -22.81 -1.00
C GLY A 335 11.47 -23.07 -0.18
N GLY A 336 11.32 -23.17 1.15
CA GLY A 336 12.41 -23.46 2.07
C GLY A 336 13.47 -22.37 2.24
N ALA A 337 13.26 -21.16 1.75
CA ALA A 337 14.16 -20.04 1.97
C ALA A 337 14.07 -19.52 3.41
N THR A 338 15.16 -19.01 3.92
CA THR A 338 15.23 -18.24 5.16
C THR A 338 15.07 -16.74 4.87
N GLY A 339 14.61 -15.97 5.86
CA GLY A 339 14.58 -14.52 5.74
C GLY A 339 15.95 -13.88 5.53
N GLY A 340 17.00 -14.50 6.07
CA GLY A 340 18.38 -14.10 5.84
C GLY A 340 18.80 -14.19 4.38
N GLU A 341 18.42 -15.25 3.66
CA GLU A 341 18.71 -15.40 2.23
C GLU A 341 18.04 -14.31 1.39
N ILE A 342 16.74 -14.00 1.66
CA ILE A 342 16.03 -12.92 0.96
C ILE A 342 16.67 -11.57 1.29
N LYS A 343 17.01 -11.31 2.55
CA LYS A 343 17.74 -10.10 2.96
C LYS A 343 19.05 -9.97 2.20
N ASN A 344 19.88 -11.01 2.16
CA ASN A 344 21.15 -11.03 1.45
C ASN A 344 20.99 -10.78 -0.05
N LEU A 345 19.98 -11.40 -0.70
CA LEU A 345 19.64 -11.11 -2.09
C LEU A 345 19.33 -9.62 -2.28
N SER A 346 18.53 -9.03 -1.38
CA SER A 346 18.20 -7.60 -1.44
C SER A 346 19.43 -6.70 -1.30
N GLU A 347 20.40 -7.07 -0.48
CA GLU A 347 21.68 -6.35 -0.30
C GLU A 347 22.53 -6.39 -1.56
N GLN A 348 22.64 -7.56 -2.21
CA GLN A 348 23.34 -7.70 -3.48
C GLN A 348 22.72 -6.83 -4.58
N ILE A 349 21.38 -6.76 -4.66
CA ILE A 349 20.67 -5.91 -5.60
C ILE A 349 20.96 -4.43 -5.31
N ILE A 350 20.89 -3.98 -4.05
CA ILE A 350 21.20 -2.62 -3.63
C ILE A 350 22.65 -2.27 -4.03
N ALA A 351 23.61 -3.14 -3.77
CA ALA A 351 25.02 -2.94 -4.12
C ALA A 351 25.21 -2.83 -5.63
N SER A 352 24.55 -3.70 -6.41
CA SER A 352 24.62 -3.69 -7.88
C SER A 352 24.07 -2.38 -8.49
N VAL A 353 22.92 -1.91 -7.99
CA VAL A 353 22.33 -0.64 -8.45
C VAL A 353 23.20 0.55 -8.05
N ARG A 354 23.74 0.54 -6.82
CA ARG A 354 24.66 1.59 -6.36
C ARG A 354 25.92 1.64 -7.20
N SER A 355 26.53 0.50 -7.50
CA SER A 355 27.75 0.41 -8.31
C SER A 355 27.52 0.91 -9.74
N LYS A 356 26.39 0.52 -10.37
CA LYS A 356 26.12 0.83 -11.78
C LYS A 356 25.60 2.25 -12.01
N PHE A 357 24.74 2.76 -11.13
CA PHE A 357 24.01 4.02 -11.32
C PHE A 357 24.36 5.12 -10.31
N GLY A 358 25.09 4.77 -9.24
CA GLY A 358 25.34 5.68 -8.12
C GLY A 358 24.07 5.97 -7.29
N LEU A 359 23.02 5.15 -7.42
CA LEU A 359 21.73 5.31 -6.73
C LEU A 359 21.57 4.27 -5.64
N LYS A 360 20.98 4.67 -4.51
CA LYS A 360 20.68 3.76 -3.39
C LYS A 360 19.20 3.37 -3.43
N LEU A 361 18.93 2.07 -3.54
CA LEU A 361 17.58 1.55 -3.35
C LEU A 361 17.22 1.49 -1.86
N GLU A 362 15.99 1.85 -1.55
CA GLU A 362 15.38 1.65 -0.24
C GLU A 362 14.39 0.49 -0.27
N ARG A 363 14.39 -0.34 0.77
CA ARG A 363 13.41 -1.41 0.93
C ARG A 363 12.04 -0.82 1.28
N GLU A 364 10.98 -1.29 0.63
CA GLU A 364 9.60 -1.02 1.03
C GLU A 364 9.15 -2.02 2.09
N VAL A 365 9.60 -3.28 1.96
CA VAL A 365 9.32 -4.36 2.91
C VAL A 365 10.03 -4.13 4.24
N ASN A 366 9.31 -4.33 5.34
CA ASN A 366 9.84 -4.18 6.69
C ASN A 366 10.58 -5.46 7.11
N LEU A 367 11.83 -5.33 7.54
CA LEU A 367 12.60 -6.44 8.13
C LEU A 367 12.29 -6.54 9.63
N ILE A 368 11.95 -7.75 10.08
CA ILE A 368 11.65 -8.08 11.48
C ILE A 368 12.72 -9.00 12.02
#